data_17544170d4271481963e8192b831293c
#
_entry.id   17544170d4271481963e8192b831293c
#
_cell.length_a   1.000
_cell.length_b   1.000
_cell.length_c   1.000
_cell.angle_alpha   90.00
_cell.angle_beta   90.00
_cell.angle_gamma   90.00
#
_symmetry.space_group_name_H-M   'P 1'
#
loop_
_entity.id
_entity.type
_entity.pdbx_description
1 polymer ?
#
loop_
_entity_poly.entity_id
_entity_poly.type
_entity_poly.pdbx_seq_one_letter_code
_entity_poly.pdbx_strand_id
1 'polypeptide(L)'
;MKKKDDYMFKLEKNISLILEKKENPKILELGVRHGLSTKFFLEYCEKNNGKLYSVDIDDCSNVSDSTKWKFIHSRDDDYDNIIKETGRDFDLIYIDSFHDAKHVS
;
A
#
# COMPACT_ATOMS: atom_id res chain seq x y z
N MET A 1 2.63 -3.40 -21.66
CA MET A 1 3.87 -3.71 -20.99
C MET A 1 4.65 -2.47 -20.58
N LYS A 2 4.97 -1.62 -21.53
CA LYS A 2 5.70 -0.38 -21.23
C LYS A 2 4.93 0.54 -20.30
N LYS A 3 3.61 0.62 -20.47
CA LYS A 3 2.79 1.45 -19.60
C LYS A 3 2.88 1.02 -18.15
N LYS A 4 2.94 -0.27 -17.92
CA LYS A 4 3.04 -0.79 -16.59
C LYS A 4 4.41 -0.48 -15.98
N ASP A 5 5.44 -0.64 -16.77
CA ASP A 5 6.80 -0.31 -16.32
C ASP A 5 6.92 1.18 -16.04
N ASP A 6 6.34 2.01 -16.91
CA ASP A 6 6.35 3.46 -16.71
C ASP A 6 5.62 3.84 -15.44
N TYR A 7 4.47 3.21 -15.17
CA TYR A 7 3.70 3.49 -13.97
C TYR A 7 4.52 3.16 -12.73
N MET A 8 5.13 2.00 -12.69
CA MET A 8 5.90 1.59 -11.53
C MET A 8 7.13 2.47 -11.35
N PHE A 9 7.77 2.87 -12.42
CA PHE A 9 8.91 3.76 -12.34
C PHE A 9 8.51 5.11 -11.73
N LYS A 10 7.41 5.68 -12.19
CA LYS A 10 6.91 6.94 -11.68
C LYS A 10 6.50 6.83 -10.22
N LEU A 11 5.85 5.74 -9.87
CA LEU A 11 5.45 5.48 -8.49
C LEU A 11 6.67 5.41 -7.59
N GLU A 12 7.66 4.63 -7.99
CA GLU A 12 8.87 4.47 -7.23
C GLU A 12 9.57 5.80 -7.00
N LYS A 13 9.69 6.60 -8.04
CA LYS A 13 10.34 7.89 -7.94
C LYS A 13 9.60 8.82 -7.01
N ASN A 14 8.29 8.89 -7.14
CA ASN A 14 7.47 9.77 -6.29
C ASN A 14 7.50 9.35 -4.82
N ILE A 15 7.41 8.06 -4.58
CA ILE A 15 7.44 7.54 -3.21
C ILE A 15 8.80 7.79 -2.59
N SER A 16 9.86 7.58 -3.34
CA SER A 16 11.21 7.82 -2.84
C SER A 16 11.41 9.27 -2.43
N LEU A 17 10.87 10.21 -3.23
CA LEU A 17 10.97 11.61 -2.89
C LEU A 17 10.23 11.95 -1.60
N ILE A 18 9.06 11.34 -1.40
CA ILE A 18 8.24 11.58 -0.22
C ILE A 18 8.88 11.00 1.03
N LEU A 19 9.44 9.80 0.92
CA LEU A 19 9.89 9.02 2.07
C LEU A 19 11.40 8.93 2.23
N GLU A 20 12.17 9.65 1.41
CA GLU A 20 13.61 9.40 1.31
C GLU A 20 14.37 9.52 2.64
N LYS A 21 13.90 10.33 3.54
CA LYS A 21 14.58 10.51 4.82
C LYS A 21 13.78 9.98 6.01
N LYS A 22 12.82 9.13 5.72
CA LYS A 22 11.97 8.58 6.77
C LYS A 22 12.55 7.30 7.32
N GLU A 23 12.66 7.22 8.63
CA GLU A 23 12.95 5.98 9.32
C GLU A 23 11.64 5.44 9.86
N ASN A 24 11.49 4.13 9.82
CA ASN A 24 10.28 3.45 10.31
C ASN A 24 9.02 3.99 9.65
N PRO A 25 8.98 4.06 8.32
CA PRO A 25 7.80 4.61 7.65
C PRO A 25 6.57 3.75 7.92
N LYS A 26 5.43 4.43 8.07
CA LYS A 26 4.15 3.78 8.26
C LYS A 26 3.29 4.08 7.04
N ILE A 27 2.97 3.06 6.28
CA ILE A 27 2.29 3.20 5.00
C ILE A 27 0.96 2.47 5.04
N LEU A 28 -0.06 3.12 4.51
CA LEU A 28 -1.38 2.51 4.33
C LEU A 28 -1.68 2.41 2.84
N GLU A 29 -1.99 1.21 2.39
CA GLU A 29 -2.36 0.95 1.01
C GLU A 29 -3.82 0.52 0.97
N LEU A 30 -4.63 1.22 0.20
CA LEU A 30 -6.03 0.86 -0.01
C LEU A 30 -6.16 0.27 -1.40
N GLY A 31 -6.30 -1.05 -1.47
CA GLY A 31 -6.36 -1.78 -2.72
C GLY A 31 -5.06 -2.49 -3.02
N VAL A 32 -5.06 -3.81 -2.89
CA VAL A 32 -3.87 -4.63 -3.11
C VAL A 32 -3.85 -5.18 -4.53
N ARG A 33 -4.98 -5.69 -4.96
CA ARG A 33 -5.15 -6.31 -6.27
C ARG A 33 -4.14 -7.44 -6.47
N HIS A 34 -3.21 -7.27 -7.42
CA HIS A 34 -2.22 -8.30 -7.71
C HIS A 34 -0.96 -8.18 -6.88
N GLY A 35 -0.87 -7.17 -6.03
CA GLY A 35 0.24 -7.03 -5.12
C GLY A 35 1.46 -6.34 -5.68
N LEU A 36 1.35 -5.69 -6.83
CA LEU A 36 2.49 -5.04 -7.45
C LEU A 36 3.01 -3.88 -6.61
N SER A 37 2.11 -2.97 -6.27
CA SER A 37 2.48 -1.85 -5.40
C SER A 37 2.77 -2.33 -3.99
N THR A 38 2.06 -3.36 -3.54
CA THR A 38 2.29 -3.94 -2.21
C THR A 38 3.74 -4.38 -2.07
N LYS A 39 4.25 -5.11 -3.06
CA LYS A 39 5.62 -5.60 -3.01
C LYS A 39 6.63 -4.46 -3.03
N PHE A 40 6.34 -3.42 -3.80
CA PHE A 40 7.20 -2.26 -3.82
C PHE A 40 7.27 -1.58 -2.46
N PHE A 41 6.12 -1.35 -1.83
CA PHE A 41 6.09 -0.73 -0.51
C PHE A 41 6.74 -1.60 0.56
N LEU A 42 6.55 -2.91 0.44
CA LEU A 42 7.17 -3.83 1.39
C LEU A 42 8.68 -3.79 1.31
N GLU A 43 9.21 -3.76 0.09
CA GLU A 43 10.65 -3.65 -0.08
C GLU A 43 11.18 -2.39 0.59
N TYR A 44 10.48 -1.29 0.41
CA TYR A 44 10.87 -0.04 1.06
C TYR A 44 10.80 -0.16 2.58
N CYS A 45 9.73 -0.76 3.10
CA CYS A 45 9.57 -0.92 4.55
C CYS A 45 10.64 -1.84 5.13
N GLU A 46 11.02 -2.88 4.40
CA GLU A 46 12.06 -3.79 4.88
C GLU A 46 13.41 -3.11 4.95
N LYS A 47 13.69 -2.22 4.01
CA LYS A 47 14.95 -1.48 4.00
C LYS A 47 15.01 -0.43 5.10
N ASN A 48 13.86 0.13 5.46
CA ASN A 48 13.83 1.28 6.37
C ASN A 48 13.14 0.97 7.69
N ASN A 49 12.96 -0.29 7.99
CA ASN A 49 12.33 -0.75 9.23
C ASN A 49 10.94 -0.15 9.41
N GLY A 50 10.17 -0.15 8.33
CA GLY A 50 8.83 0.40 8.34
C GLY A 50 7.75 -0.66 8.49
N LYS A 51 6.52 -0.25 8.31
CA LYS A 51 5.37 -1.14 8.37
C LYS A 51 4.37 -0.76 7.29
N LEU A 52 3.92 -1.76 6.55
CA LEU A 52 2.89 -1.57 5.53
C LEU A 52 1.60 -2.20 6.00
N TYR A 53 0.53 -1.43 5.96
CA TYR A 53 -0.83 -1.92 6.18
C TYR A 53 -1.56 -1.85 4.86
N SER A 54 -2.16 -2.96 4.44
CA SER A 54 -2.87 -3.02 3.17
C SER A 54 -4.29 -3.51 3.40
N VAL A 55 -5.24 -2.87 2.72
CA VAL A 55 -6.66 -3.17 2.86
C VAL A 55 -7.21 -3.56 1.49
N ASP A 56 -8.00 -4.62 1.46
CA ASP A 56 -8.68 -5.01 0.23
C ASP A 56 -9.97 -5.72 0.60
N ILE A 57 -10.96 -5.59 -0.26
CA ILE A 57 -12.23 -6.28 -0.08
C ILE A 57 -12.09 -7.77 -0.41
N ASP A 58 -11.12 -8.10 -1.23
CA ASP A 58 -10.79 -9.49 -1.53
C ASP A 58 -9.70 -9.98 -0.58
N ASP A 59 -9.66 -11.27 -0.35
CA ASP A 59 -8.64 -11.84 0.51
C ASP A 59 -7.32 -11.96 -0.23
N CYS A 60 -6.47 -10.97 -0.02
CA CYS A 60 -5.14 -10.93 -0.64
C CYS A 60 -4.05 -11.31 0.34
N SER A 61 -4.39 -11.97 1.43
CA SER A 61 -3.44 -12.27 2.50
C SER A 61 -2.27 -13.13 2.05
N ASN A 62 -2.39 -13.81 0.91
CA ASN A 62 -1.33 -14.67 0.40
C ASN A 62 -0.30 -13.94 -0.45
N VAL A 63 -0.43 -12.62 -0.61
CA VAL A 63 0.51 -11.84 -1.42
C VAL A 63 1.91 -11.84 -0.80
N SER A 64 2.00 -11.81 0.51
CA SER A 64 3.29 -11.82 1.20
C SER A 64 3.17 -12.41 2.59
N ASP A 65 4.28 -12.93 3.10
CA ASP A 65 4.37 -13.39 4.49
C ASP A 65 5.32 -12.53 5.30
N SER A 66 5.65 -11.35 4.82
CA SER A 66 6.57 -10.45 5.51
C SER A 66 6.02 -10.01 6.85
N THR A 67 6.89 -9.97 7.85
CA THR A 67 6.52 -9.47 9.17
C THR A 67 6.30 -7.96 9.20
N LYS A 68 6.73 -7.27 8.14
CA LYS A 68 6.52 -5.83 7.99
C LYS A 68 5.17 -5.52 7.37
N TRP A 69 4.38 -6.54 7.05
CA TRP A 69 3.11 -6.37 6.37
C TRP A 69 1.96 -6.86 7.23
N LYS A 70 0.92 -6.06 7.29
CA LYS A 70 -0.35 -6.49 7.89
C LYS A 70 -1.46 -6.28 6.88
N PHE A 71 -2.13 -7.37 6.51
CA PHE A 71 -3.24 -7.32 5.58
C PHE A 71 -4.55 -7.24 6.35
N ILE A 72 -5.43 -6.35 5.92
CA ILE A 72 -6.74 -6.17 6.54
C ILE A 72 -7.80 -6.46 5.48
N HIS A 73 -8.57 -7.51 5.69
CA HIS A 73 -9.63 -7.91 4.77
C HIS A 73 -10.88 -7.09 5.13
N SER A 74 -11.09 -6.00 4.41
CA SER A 74 -12.13 -5.05 4.73
C SER A 74 -12.45 -4.19 3.54
N ARG A 75 -13.62 -3.53 3.58
CA ARG A 75 -13.90 -2.47 2.61
C ARG A 75 -12.96 -1.31 2.88
N ASP A 76 -12.56 -0.63 1.81
CA ASP A 76 -11.63 0.49 1.94
C ASP A 76 -12.29 1.74 2.51
N ASP A 77 -13.63 1.75 2.60
CA ASP A 77 -14.36 2.87 3.19
C ASP A 77 -14.80 2.61 4.64
N ASP A 78 -14.41 1.48 5.20
CA ASP A 78 -14.71 1.16 6.61
C ASP A 78 -13.60 1.73 7.48
N TYR A 79 -13.60 3.05 7.62
CA TYR A 79 -12.49 3.77 8.27
C TYR A 79 -12.32 3.38 9.73
N ASP A 80 -13.42 3.18 10.44
CA ASP A 80 -13.34 2.82 11.85
C ASP A 80 -12.62 1.51 12.04
N ASN A 81 -12.95 0.52 11.22
CA ASN A 81 -12.31 -0.78 11.30
C ASN A 81 -10.82 -0.68 10.92
N ILE A 82 -10.53 0.09 9.88
CA ILE A 82 -9.16 0.24 9.42
C ILE A 82 -8.31 0.90 10.51
N ILE A 83 -8.79 2.00 11.08
CA ILE A 83 -8.06 2.72 12.11
C ILE A 83 -7.88 1.87 13.35
N LYS A 84 -8.88 1.06 13.68
CA LYS A 84 -8.78 0.14 14.80
C LYS A 84 -7.61 -0.84 14.62
N GLU A 85 -7.42 -1.30 13.38
CA GLU A 85 -6.37 -2.27 13.09
C GLU A 85 -5.00 -1.64 12.85
N THR A 86 -4.97 -0.40 12.40
CA THR A 86 -3.71 0.22 11.95
C THR A 86 -3.26 1.37 12.81
N GLY A 87 -4.16 2.02 13.54
CA GLY A 87 -3.85 3.27 14.21
C GLY A 87 -3.89 4.43 13.24
N ARG A 88 -3.22 5.50 13.61
CA ARG A 88 -3.24 6.75 12.84
C ARG A 88 -1.80 7.15 12.49
N ASP A 89 -1.66 8.35 11.92
CA ASP A 89 -0.35 8.97 11.68
C ASP A 89 0.48 8.22 10.65
N PHE A 90 -0.13 8.02 9.47
CA PHE A 90 0.58 7.40 8.36
C PHE A 90 1.50 8.41 7.70
N ASP A 91 2.66 7.96 7.27
CA ASP A 91 3.59 8.77 6.48
C ASP A 91 3.14 8.85 5.03
N LEU A 92 2.45 7.82 4.57
CA LEU A 92 1.93 7.78 3.20
C LEU A 92 0.64 6.97 3.19
N ILE A 93 -0.35 7.48 2.46
CA ILE A 93 -1.57 6.73 2.16
C ILE A 93 -1.66 6.62 0.65
N TYR A 94 -1.65 5.40 0.15
CA TYR A 94 -1.71 5.13 -1.28
C TYR A 94 -3.04 4.48 -1.60
N ILE A 95 -3.79 5.10 -2.49
CA ILE A 95 -5.12 4.61 -2.87
C ILE A 95 -5.07 4.08 -4.29
N ASP A 96 -5.26 2.78 -4.45
CA ASP A 96 -5.27 2.13 -5.75
C ASP A 96 -6.48 1.22 -5.81
N SER A 97 -7.65 1.83 -5.74
CA SER A 97 -8.89 1.10 -5.72
C SER A 97 -9.36 0.84 -7.15
N PHE A 98 -9.62 -0.40 -7.45
CA PHE A 98 -10.03 -0.78 -8.79
C PHE A 98 -11.35 -0.14 -9.20
N HIS A 99 -12.29 -0.02 -8.26
CA HIS A 99 -13.55 0.58 -8.65
C HIS A 99 -13.46 2.07 -8.86
N ASP A 100 -12.51 2.73 -8.29
CA ASP A 100 -12.32 4.15 -8.58
C ASP A 100 -11.95 4.34 -10.02
N ALA A 101 -11.07 3.51 -10.52
CA ALA A 101 -10.70 3.55 -11.92
C ALA A 101 -11.90 3.26 -12.80
N LYS A 102 -12.74 2.37 -12.37
CA LYS A 102 -13.95 2.03 -13.11
C LYS A 102 -14.92 3.19 -13.17
N HIS A 103 -15.06 3.90 -12.07
CA HIS A 103 -15.97 5.04 -12.02
C HIS A 103 -15.51 6.18 -12.89
N VAL A 104 -14.23 6.37 -12.97
CA VAL A 104 -13.68 7.43 -13.79
C VAL A 104 -14.00 7.20 -15.25
N SER A 105 -13.99 5.97 -15.66
CA SER A 105 -14.31 5.64 -17.05
C SER A 105 -15.79 5.58 -17.26
#